data_88aa692295a3bd02e7d5f19f22a773ba
#
_entry.id   88aa692295a3bd02e7d5f19f22a773ba
#
_cell.length_a   1.000
_cell.length_b   1.000
_cell.length_c   1.000
_cell.angle_alpha   90.00
_cell.angle_beta   90.00
_cell.angle_gamma   90.00
#
_symmetry.space_group_name_H-M   'P 1'
#
loop_
_entity.id
_entity.type
_entity.pdbx_description
1 polymer ?
#
loop_
_entity_poly.entity_id
_entity_poly.type
_entity_poly.pdbx_seq_one_letter_code
_entity_poly.pdbx_strand_id
1 'polypeptide(L)'
;MYNKEMWDAYDKISDKWDEMQEQWRTRNGFEDGKRIALFTGSSDEWPVESIKDVQLLLSYGWEFNVVFRGDEYFITPNFWFKVWGEGEDPLYESLDLDDFGENARIGRNGEFYLKDVIGELKF
;
A
#
# COMPACT_ATOMS: atom_id res chain seq x y z
N MET A 1 2.96 -15.69 -7.60
CA MET A 1 4.16 -16.46 -7.95
C MET A 1 5.32 -16.09 -7.02
N TYR A 2 6.17 -17.05 -6.73
CA TYR A 2 7.29 -16.84 -5.82
C TYR A 2 8.36 -15.95 -6.45
N ASN A 3 8.69 -14.84 -5.77
CA ASN A 3 9.77 -13.95 -6.17
C ASN A 3 10.95 -14.12 -5.21
N LYS A 4 11.94 -14.91 -5.63
CA LYS A 4 13.08 -15.26 -4.80
C LYS A 4 13.89 -14.02 -4.37
N GLU A 5 14.10 -13.08 -5.28
CA GLU A 5 14.88 -11.88 -4.97
C GLU A 5 14.22 -11.04 -3.87
N MET A 6 12.90 -10.90 -3.94
CA MET A 6 12.12 -10.18 -2.93
C MET A 6 12.16 -10.91 -1.59
N TRP A 7 12.01 -12.24 -1.60
CA TRP A 7 12.08 -13.03 -0.38
C TRP A 7 13.45 -12.97 0.28
N ASP A 8 14.53 -13.06 -0.52
CA ASP A 8 15.89 -12.97 0.00
C ASP A 8 16.14 -11.57 0.58
N ALA A 9 15.65 -10.53 -0.08
CA ALA A 9 15.76 -9.17 0.43
C ALA A 9 14.93 -8.97 1.71
N TYR A 10 13.71 -9.52 1.76
CA TYR A 10 12.85 -9.46 2.93
C TYR A 10 13.51 -10.15 4.13
N ASP A 11 14.11 -11.32 3.93
CA ASP A 11 14.79 -12.04 5.01
C ASP A 11 15.90 -11.20 5.65
N LYS A 12 16.56 -10.35 4.87
CA LYS A 12 17.62 -9.46 5.38
C LYS A 12 17.08 -8.31 6.22
N ILE A 13 15.86 -7.88 5.97
CA ILE A 13 15.27 -6.70 6.62
C ILE A 13 14.12 -7.03 7.56
N SER A 14 13.69 -8.30 7.65
CA SER A 14 12.51 -8.69 8.42
C SER A 14 12.56 -8.23 9.87
N ASP A 15 13.72 -8.32 10.51
CA ASP A 15 13.91 -7.89 11.90
C ASP A 15 13.78 -6.37 12.07
N LYS A 16 13.90 -5.62 11.00
CA LYS A 16 13.84 -4.15 10.98
C LYS A 16 12.62 -3.62 10.27
N TRP A 17 11.73 -4.51 9.84
CA TRP A 17 10.56 -4.13 9.03
C TRP A 17 9.72 -3.06 9.71
N ASP A 18 9.34 -3.29 10.97
CA ASP A 18 8.52 -2.33 11.73
C ASP A 18 9.23 -1.00 11.93
N GLU A 19 10.53 -1.05 12.20
CA GLU A 19 11.34 0.16 12.35
C GLU A 19 11.40 0.97 11.05
N MET A 20 11.51 0.30 9.91
CA MET A 20 11.50 0.96 8.60
C MET A 20 10.18 1.69 8.34
N GLN A 21 9.05 1.08 8.73
CA GLN A 21 7.75 1.72 8.58
C GLN A 21 7.61 2.92 9.52
N GLU A 22 8.07 2.80 10.75
CA GLU A 22 8.07 3.91 11.70
C GLU A 22 8.94 5.07 11.19
N GLN A 23 10.12 4.78 10.66
CA GLN A 23 11.00 5.80 10.07
C GLN A 23 10.34 6.50 8.88
N TRP A 24 9.62 5.75 8.04
CA TRP A 24 8.88 6.33 6.94
C TRP A 24 7.83 7.31 7.45
N ARG A 25 7.06 6.93 8.48
CA ARG A 25 6.04 7.80 9.06
C ARG A 25 6.66 9.09 9.60
N THR A 26 7.76 8.97 10.33
CA THR A 26 8.45 10.13 10.89
C THR A 26 8.96 11.07 9.79
N ARG A 27 9.60 10.53 8.76
CA ARG A 27 10.11 11.33 7.64
C ARG A 27 9.00 12.08 6.89
N ASN A 28 7.80 11.53 6.88
CA ASN A 28 6.68 12.12 6.16
C ASN A 28 5.76 12.95 7.05
N GLY A 29 6.17 13.25 8.29
CA GLY A 29 5.45 14.12 9.19
C GLY A 29 4.25 13.50 9.87
N PHE A 30 4.13 12.18 9.87
CA PHE A 30 3.07 11.47 10.57
C PHE A 30 3.55 11.09 11.97
N GLU A 31 3.07 11.81 12.96
CA GLU A 31 3.41 11.56 14.36
C GLU A 31 2.46 10.52 14.98
N ASP A 32 3.03 9.69 15.82
CA ASP A 32 2.42 8.76 16.79
C ASP A 32 0.90 8.52 16.72
N GLY A 33 0.44 7.91 15.64
CA GLY A 33 -0.94 7.47 15.54
C GLY A 33 -1.98 8.57 15.39
N LYS A 34 -1.61 9.83 15.42
CA LYS A 34 -2.57 10.93 15.28
C LYS A 34 -3.35 10.87 13.98
N ARG A 35 -2.66 10.60 12.88
CA ARG A 35 -3.29 10.50 11.57
C ARG A 35 -4.19 9.28 11.48
N ILE A 36 -3.76 8.15 12.04
CA ILE A 36 -4.54 6.92 12.01
C ILE A 36 -5.86 7.05 12.76
N ALA A 37 -5.91 7.89 13.79
CA ALA A 37 -7.14 8.11 14.54
C ALA A 37 -8.27 8.67 13.66
N LEU A 38 -7.94 9.35 12.57
CA LEU A 38 -8.93 9.85 11.62
C LEU A 38 -9.59 8.73 10.84
N PHE A 39 -8.91 7.61 10.69
CA PHE A 39 -9.41 6.46 9.94
C PHE A 39 -10.21 5.48 10.80
N THR A 40 -10.19 5.63 12.12
CA THR A 40 -10.93 4.76 13.03
C THR A 40 -12.35 5.25 13.32
N GLY A 41 -12.77 6.32 12.67
CA GLY A 41 -14.12 6.86 12.79
C GLY A 41 -15.14 6.03 12.03
N SER A 42 -16.10 6.68 11.39
CA SER A 42 -17.14 6.00 10.64
C SER A 42 -16.59 5.17 9.49
N SER A 43 -17.10 3.94 9.34
CA SER A 43 -16.75 3.04 8.24
C SER A 43 -17.24 3.55 6.88
N ASP A 44 -18.15 4.51 6.87
CA ASP A 44 -18.73 5.04 5.63
C ASP A 44 -17.88 6.13 4.98
N GLU A 45 -16.90 6.65 5.72
CA GLU A 45 -16.02 7.70 5.22
C GLU A 45 -14.57 7.28 5.30
N TRP A 46 -14.01 6.94 4.15
CA TRP A 46 -12.58 6.73 4.03
C TRP A 46 -11.91 8.05 3.66
N PRO A 47 -11.13 8.64 4.57
CA PRO A 47 -10.46 9.89 4.26
C PRO A 47 -9.19 9.69 3.44
N VAL A 48 -9.21 8.78 2.50
CA VAL A 48 -8.09 8.57 1.57
C VAL A 48 -8.22 9.55 0.42
N GLU A 49 -7.37 10.56 0.42
CA GLU A 49 -7.36 11.61 -0.59
C GLU A 49 -6.14 11.53 -1.51
N SER A 50 -5.08 10.88 -1.06
CA SER A 50 -3.83 10.79 -1.80
C SER A 50 -3.12 9.47 -1.55
N ILE A 51 -2.08 9.21 -2.36
CA ILE A 51 -1.26 8.01 -2.17
C ILE A 51 -0.58 8.00 -0.79
N LYS A 52 -0.29 9.16 -0.21
CA LYS A 52 0.29 9.23 1.13
C LYS A 52 -0.61 8.59 2.18
N ASP A 53 -1.92 8.74 2.06
CA ASP A 53 -2.87 8.12 2.98
C ASP A 53 -2.83 6.60 2.87
N VAL A 54 -2.73 6.07 1.65
CA VAL A 54 -2.59 4.63 1.42
C VAL A 54 -1.27 4.12 2.02
N GLN A 55 -0.17 4.81 1.76
CA GLN A 55 1.13 4.45 2.33
C GLN A 55 1.10 4.44 3.86
N LEU A 56 0.47 5.45 4.46
CA LEU A 56 0.34 5.53 5.92
C LEU A 56 -0.39 4.33 6.49
N LEU A 57 -1.53 3.97 5.91
CA LEU A 57 -2.30 2.82 6.38
C LEU A 57 -1.54 1.51 6.19
N LEU A 58 -0.87 1.34 5.05
CA LEU A 58 -0.02 0.18 4.81
C LEU A 58 1.11 0.08 5.84
N SER A 59 1.65 1.22 6.27
CA SER A 59 2.72 1.25 7.27
C SER A 59 2.27 0.71 8.62
N TYR A 60 0.95 0.73 8.89
CA TYR A 60 0.36 0.16 10.11
C TYR A 60 -0.20 -1.25 9.91
N GLY A 61 -0.03 -1.83 8.74
CA GLY A 61 -0.48 -3.18 8.47
C GLY A 61 -1.93 -3.31 7.95
N TRP A 62 -2.53 -2.21 7.49
CA TRP A 62 -3.88 -2.25 6.96
C TRP A 62 -3.92 -2.81 5.54
N GLU A 63 -5.01 -3.50 5.22
CA GLU A 63 -5.30 -4.04 3.90
C GLU A 63 -6.47 -3.28 3.30
N PHE A 64 -6.50 -3.19 1.96
CA PHE A 64 -7.56 -2.48 1.25
C PHE A 64 -8.19 -3.35 0.18
N ASN A 65 -9.52 -3.32 0.12
CA ASN A 65 -10.27 -3.74 -1.05
C ASN A 65 -10.66 -2.46 -1.79
N VAL A 66 -10.28 -2.34 -3.04
CA VAL A 66 -10.62 -1.15 -3.83
C VAL A 66 -11.26 -1.55 -5.15
N VAL A 67 -12.14 -0.70 -5.67
CA VAL A 67 -12.75 -0.87 -6.99
C VAL A 67 -12.25 0.26 -7.87
N PHE A 68 -11.72 -0.11 -9.03
CA PHE A 68 -11.24 0.83 -10.03
C PHE A 68 -11.86 0.46 -11.38
N ARG A 69 -12.67 1.38 -11.91
CA ARG A 69 -13.35 1.20 -13.21
C ARG A 69 -14.10 -0.13 -13.31
N GLY A 70 -14.77 -0.49 -12.23
CA GLY A 70 -15.60 -1.69 -12.17
C GLY A 70 -14.88 -2.99 -11.80
N ASP A 71 -13.56 -2.97 -11.70
CA ASP A 71 -12.77 -4.15 -11.33
C ASP A 71 -12.28 -4.04 -9.89
N GLU A 72 -12.22 -5.18 -9.21
CA GLU A 72 -11.77 -5.25 -7.82
C GLU A 72 -10.27 -5.49 -7.74
N TYR A 73 -9.62 -4.79 -6.80
CA TYR A 73 -8.20 -4.93 -6.52
C TYR A 73 -7.98 -5.02 -5.02
N PHE A 74 -6.85 -5.60 -4.66
CA PHE A 74 -6.46 -5.82 -3.27
C PHE A 74 -5.09 -5.20 -3.05
N ILE A 75 -4.96 -4.37 -2.02
CA ILE A 75 -3.68 -3.78 -1.65
C ILE A 75 -3.32 -4.30 -0.27
N THR A 76 -2.19 -4.99 -0.14
CA THR A 76 -1.81 -5.67 1.09
C THR A 76 -0.37 -5.36 1.50
N PRO A 77 -0.09 -5.30 2.82
CA PRO A 77 1.27 -5.12 3.34
C PRO A 77 1.92 -6.44 3.78
N ASN A 78 1.30 -7.59 3.48
CA ASN A 78 1.78 -8.89 3.96
C ASN A 78 3.14 -9.25 3.37
N PHE A 79 4.17 -9.37 4.23
CA PHE A 79 5.58 -9.60 3.92
C PHE A 79 6.23 -8.40 3.22
N TRP A 80 5.57 -7.86 2.19
CA TRP A 80 5.92 -6.61 1.51
C TRP A 80 4.67 -6.04 0.85
N PHE A 81 4.77 -4.80 0.32
CA PHE A 81 3.62 -4.08 -0.22
C PHE A 81 3.28 -4.57 -1.61
N LYS A 82 2.01 -4.93 -1.83
CA LYS A 82 1.54 -5.51 -3.08
C LYS A 82 0.21 -4.93 -3.53
N VAL A 83 0.03 -4.90 -4.85
CA VAL A 83 -1.28 -4.63 -5.46
C VAL A 83 -1.68 -5.89 -6.23
N TRP A 84 -2.84 -6.44 -5.89
CA TRP A 84 -3.38 -7.65 -6.50
C TRP A 84 -4.57 -7.32 -7.38
N GLY A 85 -4.63 -7.96 -8.57
CA GLY A 85 -5.82 -7.97 -9.42
C GLY A 85 -6.44 -9.36 -9.43
N GLU A 86 -7.00 -9.78 -10.57
CA GLU A 86 -7.63 -11.10 -10.71
C GLU A 86 -6.62 -12.24 -10.89
N GLY A 87 -5.40 -11.93 -11.28
CA GLY A 87 -4.37 -12.94 -11.53
C GLY A 87 -3.77 -13.55 -10.27
N GLU A 88 -2.94 -14.56 -10.45
CA GLU A 88 -2.22 -15.22 -9.36
C GLU A 88 -1.01 -14.41 -8.89
N ASP A 89 -0.47 -13.56 -9.76
CA ASP A 89 0.68 -12.74 -9.45
C ASP A 89 0.25 -11.31 -9.12
N PRO A 90 0.94 -10.64 -8.19
CA PRO A 90 0.64 -9.23 -7.93
C PRO A 90 0.94 -8.37 -9.15
N LEU A 91 0.14 -7.33 -9.36
CA LEU A 91 0.37 -6.34 -10.42
C LEU A 91 1.61 -5.49 -10.12
N TYR A 92 1.91 -5.32 -8.86
CA TYR A 92 3.06 -4.59 -8.38
C TYR A 92 3.44 -5.05 -6.98
N GLU A 93 4.74 -5.07 -6.69
CA GLU A 93 5.23 -5.36 -5.35
C GLU A 93 6.50 -4.58 -5.05
N SER A 94 6.68 -4.18 -3.78
CA SER A 94 7.86 -3.46 -3.34
C SER A 94 8.07 -3.63 -1.84
N LEU A 95 9.32 -3.63 -1.42
CA LEU A 95 9.71 -3.63 -0.01
C LEU A 95 9.77 -2.22 0.57
N ASP A 96 9.74 -1.20 -0.27
CA ASP A 96 9.93 0.20 0.10
C ASP A 96 8.64 0.98 -0.14
N LEU A 97 8.15 1.65 0.93
CA LEU A 97 6.94 2.49 0.83
C LEU A 97 7.11 3.67 -0.12
N ASP A 98 8.30 4.27 -0.18
CA ASP A 98 8.54 5.38 -1.11
C ASP A 98 8.43 4.90 -2.55
N ASP A 99 9.04 3.76 -2.87
CA ASP A 99 8.93 3.16 -4.19
C ASP A 99 7.47 2.78 -4.49
N PHE A 100 6.77 2.19 -3.53
CA PHE A 100 5.36 1.85 -3.69
C PHE A 100 4.54 3.09 -4.05
N GLY A 101 4.74 4.19 -3.32
CA GLY A 101 4.00 5.42 -3.58
C GLY A 101 4.23 5.99 -4.98
N GLU A 102 5.46 5.90 -5.48
CA GLU A 102 5.81 6.43 -6.79
C GLU A 102 5.45 5.52 -7.96
N ASN A 103 5.57 4.21 -7.78
CA ASN A 103 5.58 3.28 -8.89
C ASN A 103 4.50 2.20 -8.86
N ALA A 104 3.71 2.08 -7.79
CA ALA A 104 2.65 1.08 -7.72
C ALA A 104 1.70 1.20 -8.90
N ARG A 105 1.30 0.05 -9.44
CA ARG A 105 0.47 -0.05 -10.63
C ARG A 105 -0.89 -0.62 -10.30
N ILE A 106 -1.89 -0.21 -11.08
CA ILE A 106 -3.25 -0.72 -11.01
C ILE A 106 -3.84 -0.75 -12.44
N GLY A 107 -4.96 -1.44 -12.61
CA GLY A 107 -5.54 -1.68 -13.91
C GLY A 107 -5.36 -3.14 -14.30
N ARG A 108 -6.14 -3.63 -15.28
CA ARG A 108 -6.14 -5.06 -15.65
C ARG A 108 -4.75 -5.58 -16.03
N ASN A 109 -3.91 -4.74 -16.60
CA ASN A 109 -2.54 -5.08 -17.01
C ASN A 109 -1.51 -4.20 -16.32
N GLY A 110 -1.88 -3.52 -15.22
CA GLY A 110 -0.99 -2.62 -14.52
C GLY A 110 -0.61 -1.38 -15.32
N GLU A 111 -1.50 -0.90 -16.18
CA GLU A 111 -1.21 0.21 -17.09
C GLU A 111 -1.24 1.60 -16.44
N PHE A 112 -1.78 1.73 -15.23
CA PHE A 112 -1.90 3.01 -14.53
C PHE A 112 -1.02 3.06 -13.30
N TYR A 113 -0.50 4.24 -12.97
CA TYR A 113 0.11 4.47 -11.66
C TYR A 113 -0.98 4.66 -10.62
N LEU A 114 -0.88 3.94 -9.52
CA LEU A 114 -1.86 4.04 -8.43
C LEU A 114 -2.01 5.49 -7.97
N LYS A 115 -0.90 6.21 -7.80
CA LYS A 115 -0.90 7.61 -7.35
C LYS A 115 -1.71 8.54 -8.24
N ASP A 116 -1.82 8.23 -9.53
CA ASP A 116 -2.51 9.08 -10.50
C ASP A 116 -4.02 8.87 -10.51
N VAL A 117 -4.50 7.75 -9.97
CA VAL A 117 -5.90 7.37 -10.04
C VAL A 117 -6.59 7.25 -8.68
N ILE A 118 -5.95 7.71 -7.62
CA ILE A 118 -6.50 7.62 -6.26
C ILE A 118 -7.92 8.21 -6.20
N GLY A 119 -8.17 9.32 -6.87
CA GLY A 119 -9.49 9.95 -6.88
C GLY A 119 -10.59 9.15 -7.57
N GLU A 120 -10.21 8.15 -8.37
CA GLU A 120 -11.17 7.27 -9.07
C GLU A 120 -11.46 5.99 -8.30
N LEU A 121 -10.71 5.70 -7.23
CA LEU A 121 -10.86 4.47 -6.45
C LEU A 121 -12.05 4.57 -5.51
N LYS A 122 -12.72 3.43 -5.35
CA LYS A 122 -13.78 3.26 -4.34
C LYS A 122 -13.28 2.26 -3.30
N PHE A 123 -13.15 2.74 -2.11
CA PHE A 123 -12.68 1.94 -0.98
C PHE A 123 -13.80 1.26 -0.22
#